data_c631eb12084c6782b92f59f830f76536
#
_entry.id   c631eb12084c6782b92f59f830f76536
#
_cell.length_a   1.000
_cell.length_b   1.000
_cell.length_c   1.000
_cell.angle_alpha   90.00
_cell.angle_beta   90.00
_cell.angle_gamma   90.00
#
_symmetry.space_group_name_H-M   'P 1'
#
loop_
_entity.id
_entity.type
_entity.pdbx_description
1 polymer ?
#
loop_
_entity_poly.entity_id
_entity_poly.type
_entity_poly.pdbx_seq_one_letter_code
_entity_poly.pdbx_strand_id
1 'polypeptide(L)'
;MVPPHPNPGKRRRSTERVRAAKNSKKELVILTGISGAGKASALKTFEDLGYQAVDNLPLELMPEFAGLVQKSKDIGRAAIVVDVREGHALDRLPEIIKRVKRVLPTRVVFLDAQDPVLVQRYSETRRPHPLRRSETVSRSIVEERQMLDSIRNVADTLIDTSRFNVHELRAEIQKRFGRGDQSETMLVSCLSFGFKNGVPLDADLVFDVRFLPNPHFVPEFHDKTGLDPKVAAYVKGFSQTGEFLTKVTDLMLFLMPHYVKEGKSYLTVAFGCTGGQHRSVMMAEEMTRRLMKAGYQVKAVHRDMPR
;
A
#
# COMPACT_ATOMS: atom_id res chain seq x y z
N MET A 1 -44.07 -25.61 -4.00
CA MET A 1 -42.67 -25.16 -4.20
C MET A 1 -42.57 -23.75 -3.66
N VAL A 2 -41.90 -23.55 -2.53
CA VAL A 2 -41.71 -22.24 -1.91
C VAL A 2 -40.31 -21.78 -2.31
N PRO A 3 -40.12 -20.51 -2.78
CA PRO A 3 -38.81 -20.01 -3.15
C PRO A 3 -37.95 -19.77 -1.90
N PRO A 4 -36.59 -19.93 -1.96
CA PRO A 4 -35.73 -19.76 -0.82
C PRO A 4 -35.60 -18.29 -0.42
N HIS A 5 -35.68 -18.03 0.89
CA HIS A 5 -35.48 -16.71 1.49
C HIS A 5 -34.05 -16.20 1.28
N PRO A 6 -33.84 -14.92 0.97
CA PRO A 6 -32.50 -14.35 0.81
C PRO A 6 -31.80 -14.21 2.16
N ASN A 7 -30.54 -14.61 2.20
CA ASN A 7 -29.63 -14.63 3.36
C ASN A 7 -29.37 -13.20 3.88
N PRO A 8 -29.70 -12.83 5.14
CA PRO A 8 -29.58 -11.48 5.67
C PRO A 8 -28.15 -10.99 5.95
N GLY A 9 -27.16 -11.89 5.88
CA GLY A 9 -25.76 -11.54 6.22
C GLY A 9 -25.03 -10.72 5.17
N LYS A 10 -25.40 -10.80 3.89
CA LYS A 10 -24.72 -10.06 2.79
C LYS A 10 -25.15 -8.58 2.71
N ARG A 11 -26.36 -8.24 3.15
CA ARG A 11 -26.86 -6.83 3.14
C ARG A 11 -26.27 -5.97 4.27
N ARG A 12 -25.91 -6.54 5.42
CA ARG A 12 -25.32 -5.78 6.53
C ARG A 12 -23.90 -5.29 6.24
N ARG A 13 -23.06 -6.10 5.59
CA ARG A 13 -21.67 -5.70 5.27
C ARG A 13 -21.55 -4.61 4.21
N SER A 14 -22.47 -4.56 3.24
CA SER A 14 -22.50 -3.49 2.23
C SER A 14 -23.00 -2.16 2.81
N THR A 15 -23.96 -2.19 3.72
CA THR A 15 -24.50 -0.99 4.39
C THR A 15 -23.55 -0.42 5.44
N GLU A 16 -22.73 -1.24 6.11
CA GLU A 16 -21.70 -0.76 7.05
C GLU A 16 -20.53 -0.10 6.31
N ARG A 17 -20.09 -0.64 5.17
CA ARG A 17 -19.07 0.03 4.31
C ARG A 17 -19.57 1.36 3.76
N VAL A 18 -20.82 1.46 3.36
CA VAL A 18 -21.45 2.71 2.88
C VAL A 18 -21.69 3.70 4.03
N ARG A 19 -21.93 3.24 5.26
CA ARG A 19 -22.02 4.11 6.45
C ARG A 19 -20.66 4.61 6.95
N ALA A 20 -19.62 3.82 6.88
CA ALA A 20 -18.24 4.24 7.20
C ALA A 20 -17.73 5.34 6.26
N ALA A 21 -18.10 5.30 4.97
CA ALA A 21 -17.79 6.34 4.00
C ALA A 21 -18.53 7.67 4.26
N LYS A 22 -19.69 7.64 4.94
CA LYS A 22 -20.53 8.84 5.21
C LYS A 22 -20.00 9.76 6.30
N ASN A 23 -19.01 9.37 7.10
CA ASN A 23 -18.50 10.18 8.23
C ASN A 23 -17.01 10.55 8.11
N SER A 24 -16.41 10.45 6.93
CA SER A 24 -15.03 10.92 6.73
C SER A 24 -15.02 12.45 6.68
N LYS A 25 -14.40 13.08 7.68
CA LYS A 25 -14.10 14.52 7.63
C LYS A 25 -13.37 14.79 6.32
N LYS A 26 -13.97 15.65 5.49
CA LYS A 26 -13.38 16.11 4.23
C LYS A 26 -12.12 16.91 4.53
N GLU A 27 -11.06 16.65 3.81
CA GLU A 27 -9.80 17.38 3.98
C GLU A 27 -9.03 17.51 2.65
N LEU A 28 -8.23 18.56 2.59
CA LEU A 28 -7.30 18.83 1.50
C LEU A 28 -5.88 18.93 2.06
N VAL A 29 -4.93 18.28 1.38
CA VAL A 29 -3.50 18.47 1.60
C VAL A 29 -2.93 19.25 0.43
N ILE A 30 -2.26 20.36 0.72
CA ILE A 30 -1.45 21.10 -0.25
C ILE A 30 0.01 20.73 0.00
N LEU A 31 0.59 19.98 -0.92
CA LEU A 31 1.96 19.51 -0.86
C LEU A 31 2.85 20.43 -1.70
N THR A 32 3.83 21.03 -1.09
CA THR A 32 4.81 21.89 -1.74
C THR A 32 6.20 21.67 -1.16
N GLY A 33 7.19 22.40 -1.60
CA GLY A 33 8.56 22.30 -1.09
C GLY A 33 9.60 22.30 -2.20
N ILE A 34 10.87 22.21 -1.79
CA ILE A 34 12.01 22.32 -2.69
C ILE A 34 12.02 21.17 -3.71
N SER A 35 12.39 21.51 -4.94
CA SER A 35 12.54 20.53 -6.02
C SER A 35 13.63 19.50 -5.67
N GLY A 36 13.33 18.23 -5.81
CA GLY A 36 14.20 17.14 -5.33
C GLY A 36 13.95 16.69 -3.88
N ALA A 37 13.08 17.41 -3.11
CA ALA A 37 12.73 17.00 -1.74
C ALA A 37 11.73 15.82 -1.66
N GLY A 38 11.26 15.29 -2.79
CA GLY A 38 10.44 14.06 -2.81
C GLY A 38 8.93 14.28 -2.99
N LYS A 39 8.47 15.43 -3.50
CA LYS A 39 7.04 15.74 -3.71
C LYS A 39 6.28 14.66 -4.49
N ALA A 40 6.87 14.13 -5.56
CA ALA A 40 6.22 13.08 -6.36
C ALA A 40 6.01 11.77 -5.58
N SER A 41 7.01 11.33 -4.82
CA SER A 41 6.90 10.15 -3.95
C SER A 41 5.89 10.37 -2.83
N ALA A 42 5.85 11.57 -2.28
CA ALA A 42 4.88 11.97 -1.27
C ALA A 42 3.45 11.96 -1.82
N LEU A 43 3.22 12.52 -3.01
CA LEU A 43 1.90 12.53 -3.66
C LEU A 43 1.39 11.10 -3.91
N LYS A 44 2.27 10.21 -4.40
CA LYS A 44 1.95 8.80 -4.57
C LYS A 44 1.56 8.13 -3.25
N THR A 45 2.23 8.49 -2.14
CA THR A 45 1.86 7.98 -0.82
C THR A 45 0.49 8.49 -0.38
N PHE A 46 0.13 9.74 -0.66
CA PHE A 46 -1.22 10.23 -0.39
C PHE A 46 -2.27 9.49 -1.22
N GLU A 47 -1.98 9.15 -2.48
CA GLU A 47 -2.85 8.32 -3.32
C GLU A 47 -3.06 6.93 -2.69
N ASP A 48 -1.98 6.26 -2.25
CA ASP A 48 -2.03 4.98 -1.53
C ASP A 48 -2.86 5.07 -0.23
N LEU A 49 -2.88 6.22 0.42
CA LEU A 49 -3.72 6.50 1.60
C LEU A 49 -5.19 6.84 1.26
N GLY A 50 -5.56 6.77 -0.02
CA GLY A 50 -6.93 7.01 -0.49
C GLY A 50 -7.30 8.49 -0.65
N TYR A 51 -6.31 9.37 -0.82
CA TYR A 51 -6.56 10.74 -1.27
C TYR A 51 -6.73 10.77 -2.79
N GLN A 52 -7.63 11.64 -3.27
CA GLN A 52 -7.63 12.02 -4.68
C GLN A 52 -6.40 12.89 -4.94
N ALA A 53 -5.40 12.31 -5.60
CA ALA A 53 -4.14 12.98 -5.89
C ALA A 53 -4.24 13.80 -7.18
N VAL A 54 -3.76 15.05 -7.15
CA VAL A 54 -3.66 15.91 -8.33
C VAL A 54 -2.27 16.53 -8.36
N ASP A 55 -1.54 16.25 -9.42
CA ASP A 55 -0.23 16.88 -9.65
C ASP A 55 -0.38 18.13 -10.50
N ASN A 56 0.36 19.17 -10.15
CA ASN A 56 0.48 20.41 -10.93
C ASN A 56 -0.88 21.08 -11.24
N LEU A 57 -1.75 21.24 -10.23
CA LEU A 57 -2.99 22.02 -10.37
C LEU A 57 -2.65 23.51 -10.44
N PRO A 58 -3.10 24.24 -11.47
CA PRO A 58 -2.94 25.70 -11.53
C PRO A 58 -3.51 26.39 -10.28
N LEU A 59 -2.77 27.39 -9.76
CA LEU A 59 -3.11 28.03 -8.47
C LEU A 59 -4.51 28.67 -8.48
N GLU A 60 -4.91 29.22 -9.60
CA GLU A 60 -6.22 29.85 -9.79
C GLU A 60 -7.38 28.86 -9.63
N LEU A 61 -7.17 27.57 -9.94
CA LEU A 61 -8.19 26.52 -9.84
C LEU A 61 -8.28 25.88 -8.44
N MET A 62 -7.36 26.22 -7.53
CA MET A 62 -7.35 25.61 -6.19
C MET A 62 -8.63 25.89 -5.38
N PRO A 63 -9.20 27.12 -5.36
CA PRO A 63 -10.45 27.39 -4.66
C PRO A 63 -11.64 26.63 -5.24
N GLU A 64 -11.72 26.52 -6.57
CA GLU A 64 -12.77 25.78 -7.28
C GLU A 64 -12.65 24.29 -7.00
N PHE A 65 -11.44 23.74 -7.02
CA PHE A 65 -11.16 22.35 -6.67
C PHE A 65 -11.54 22.06 -5.20
N ALA A 66 -11.19 22.93 -4.27
CA ALA A 66 -11.61 22.81 -2.86
C ALA A 66 -13.16 22.79 -2.73
N GLY A 67 -13.84 23.67 -3.48
CA GLY A 67 -15.30 23.69 -3.55
C GLY A 67 -15.90 22.40 -4.12
N LEU A 68 -15.23 21.81 -5.13
CA LEU A 68 -15.62 20.52 -5.71
C LEU A 68 -15.46 19.40 -4.68
N VAL A 69 -14.32 19.31 -4.00
CA VAL A 69 -14.07 18.33 -2.93
C VAL A 69 -15.12 18.48 -1.82
N GLN A 70 -15.40 19.71 -1.41
CA GLN A 70 -16.40 19.99 -0.36
C GLN A 70 -17.81 19.50 -0.73
N LYS A 71 -18.21 19.62 -1.99
CA LYS A 71 -19.54 19.23 -2.47
C LYS A 71 -19.64 17.78 -2.92
N SER A 72 -18.52 17.16 -3.32
CA SER A 72 -18.48 15.78 -3.83
C SER A 72 -18.97 14.79 -2.77
N LYS A 73 -19.70 13.76 -3.20
CA LYS A 73 -20.06 12.61 -2.36
C LYS A 73 -19.00 11.52 -2.38
N ASP A 74 -18.17 11.52 -3.41
CA ASP A 74 -17.20 10.45 -3.70
C ASP A 74 -15.80 10.82 -3.26
N ILE A 75 -15.46 12.12 -3.25
CA ILE A 75 -14.13 12.62 -2.83
C ILE A 75 -14.24 13.06 -1.37
N GLY A 76 -13.66 12.27 -0.47
CA GLY A 76 -13.56 12.60 0.95
C GLY A 76 -12.25 13.31 1.32
N ARG A 77 -11.16 12.96 0.64
CA ARG A 77 -9.79 13.45 0.90
C ARG A 77 -9.11 13.75 -0.42
N ALA A 78 -8.40 14.87 -0.50
CA ALA A 78 -7.64 15.23 -1.69
C ALA A 78 -6.23 15.70 -1.32
N ALA A 79 -5.26 15.48 -2.21
CA ALA A 79 -3.91 16.00 -2.11
C ALA A 79 -3.50 16.62 -3.43
N ILE A 80 -3.00 17.84 -3.39
CA ILE A 80 -2.54 18.58 -4.57
C ILE A 80 -1.09 18.98 -4.40
N VAL A 81 -0.30 18.88 -5.48
CA VAL A 81 1.07 19.40 -5.50
C VAL A 81 1.08 20.77 -6.13
N VAL A 82 1.81 21.68 -5.47
CA VAL A 82 2.15 23.00 -5.98
C VAL A 82 3.66 23.09 -6.15
N ASP A 83 4.13 23.43 -7.33
CA ASP A 83 5.54 23.46 -7.71
C ASP A 83 6.02 24.89 -8.01
N VAL A 84 7.32 25.12 -7.87
CA VAL A 84 8.00 26.37 -8.21
C VAL A 84 7.81 26.82 -9.68
N ARG A 85 7.37 25.90 -10.53
CA ARG A 85 7.06 26.18 -11.96
C ARG A 85 5.97 27.23 -12.16
N GLU A 86 5.14 27.47 -11.14
CA GLU A 86 4.11 28.53 -11.13
C GLU A 86 4.72 29.95 -11.15
N GLY A 87 6.04 30.09 -10.93
CA GLY A 87 6.76 31.35 -11.04
C GLY A 87 6.18 32.46 -10.14
N HIS A 88 5.90 33.64 -10.73
CA HIS A 88 5.34 34.79 -9.97
C HIS A 88 3.94 34.55 -9.40
N ALA A 89 3.20 33.53 -9.86
CA ALA A 89 1.92 33.17 -9.26
C ALA A 89 2.06 32.67 -7.81
N LEU A 90 3.26 32.18 -7.42
CA LEU A 90 3.56 31.73 -6.05
C LEU A 90 3.42 32.85 -5.02
N ASP A 91 3.65 34.10 -5.38
CA ASP A 91 3.49 35.23 -4.47
C ASP A 91 2.04 35.36 -3.93
N ARG A 92 1.07 34.85 -4.72
CA ARG A 92 -0.36 34.86 -4.38
C ARG A 92 -0.79 33.60 -3.60
N LEU A 93 0.08 32.58 -3.53
CA LEU A 93 -0.28 31.30 -2.92
C LEU A 93 -0.69 31.41 -1.44
N PRO A 94 -0.06 32.22 -0.57
CA PRO A 94 -0.52 32.40 0.81
C PRO A 94 -1.97 32.91 0.92
N GLU A 95 -2.39 33.79 0.01
CA GLU A 95 -3.78 34.29 -0.04
C GLU A 95 -4.74 33.23 -0.55
N ILE A 96 -4.35 32.49 -1.58
CA ILE A 96 -5.12 31.37 -2.12
C ILE A 96 -5.33 30.29 -1.03
N ILE A 97 -4.27 29.93 -0.29
CA ILE A 97 -4.35 29.01 0.85
C ILE A 97 -5.36 29.49 1.88
N LYS A 98 -5.34 30.78 2.25
CA LYS A 98 -6.32 31.35 3.18
C LYS A 98 -7.76 31.22 2.66
N ARG A 99 -7.99 31.43 1.37
CA ARG A 99 -9.30 31.24 0.73
C ARG A 99 -9.73 29.76 0.78
N VAL A 100 -8.85 28.85 0.42
CA VAL A 100 -9.08 27.39 0.43
C VAL A 100 -9.40 26.91 1.85
N LYS A 101 -8.64 27.35 2.87
CA LYS A 101 -8.86 27.02 4.29
C LYS A 101 -10.24 27.46 4.81
N ARG A 102 -10.89 28.46 4.20
CA ARG A 102 -12.26 28.87 4.54
C ARG A 102 -13.32 27.93 3.98
N VAL A 103 -13.00 27.23 2.89
CA VAL A 103 -13.94 26.32 2.18
C VAL A 103 -13.84 24.91 2.74
N LEU A 104 -12.61 24.42 3.00
CA LEU A 104 -12.34 23.04 3.35
C LEU A 104 -11.20 22.97 4.37
N PRO A 105 -11.28 22.08 5.40
CA PRO A 105 -10.15 21.79 6.26
C PRO A 105 -8.92 21.44 5.42
N THR A 106 -7.88 22.25 5.51
CA THR A 106 -6.70 22.16 4.62
C THR A 106 -5.43 22.20 5.42
N ARG A 107 -4.50 21.31 5.12
CA ARG A 107 -3.14 21.28 5.66
C ARG A 107 -2.11 21.54 4.57
N VAL A 108 -1.18 22.45 4.83
CA VAL A 108 -0.05 22.74 3.95
C VAL A 108 1.16 21.97 4.46
N VAL A 109 1.69 21.09 3.61
CA VAL A 109 2.88 20.28 3.89
C VAL A 109 4.02 20.76 3.02
N PHE A 110 5.10 21.19 3.65
CA PHE A 110 6.31 21.64 2.97
C PHE A 110 7.41 20.57 3.11
N LEU A 111 7.89 20.05 2.00
CA LEU A 111 9.04 19.13 1.95
C LEU A 111 10.32 19.93 1.73
N ASP A 112 11.31 19.66 2.56
CA ASP A 112 12.64 20.27 2.47
C ASP A 112 13.73 19.20 2.49
N ALA A 113 14.93 19.57 2.06
CA ALA A 113 16.14 18.78 2.27
C ALA A 113 17.36 19.71 2.24
N GLN A 114 18.46 19.28 2.85
CA GLN A 114 19.73 20.04 2.81
C GLN A 114 20.27 20.15 1.39
N ASP A 115 20.88 21.28 1.06
CA ASP A 115 21.38 21.58 -0.29
C ASP A 115 22.33 20.50 -0.86
N PRO A 116 23.29 19.97 -0.09
CA PRO A 116 24.15 18.90 -0.59
C PRO A 116 23.36 17.65 -1.01
N VAL A 117 22.29 17.31 -0.27
CA VAL A 117 21.42 16.16 -0.57
C VAL A 117 20.62 16.40 -1.84
N LEU A 118 20.10 17.63 -2.01
CA LEU A 118 19.38 18.02 -3.23
C LEU A 118 20.30 17.95 -4.45
N VAL A 119 21.50 18.49 -4.37
CA VAL A 119 22.51 18.43 -5.45
C VAL A 119 22.81 16.99 -5.82
N GLN A 120 23.04 16.13 -4.83
CA GLN A 120 23.26 14.70 -5.06
C GLN A 120 22.07 14.05 -5.79
N ARG A 121 20.85 14.25 -5.33
CA ARG A 121 19.62 13.71 -5.96
C ARG A 121 19.44 14.17 -7.40
N TYR A 122 19.79 15.42 -7.71
CA TYR A 122 19.79 15.92 -9.09
C TYR A 122 20.84 15.23 -9.95
N SER A 123 22.04 15.00 -9.42
CA SER A 123 23.11 14.27 -10.12
C SER A 123 22.71 12.84 -10.46
N GLU A 124 22.04 12.15 -9.53
CA GLU A 124 21.56 10.77 -9.70
C GLU A 124 20.43 10.67 -10.74
N THR A 125 19.47 11.60 -10.71
CA THR A 125 18.29 11.55 -11.59
C THR A 125 18.52 12.11 -12.98
N ARG A 126 19.63 12.85 -13.20
CA ARG A 126 19.97 13.54 -14.46
C ARG A 126 18.84 14.41 -15.01
N ARG A 127 17.96 14.91 -14.16
CA ARG A 127 16.87 15.81 -14.55
C ARG A 127 17.30 17.25 -14.42
N PRO A 128 16.95 18.13 -15.36
CA PRO A 128 17.22 19.56 -15.22
C PRO A 128 16.37 20.15 -14.08
N HIS A 129 16.90 21.13 -13.37
CA HIS A 129 16.17 21.87 -12.35
C HIS A 129 14.99 22.64 -13.00
N PRO A 130 13.80 22.72 -12.36
CA PRO A 130 12.64 23.45 -12.91
C PRO A 130 12.95 24.91 -13.26
N LEU A 131 13.72 25.60 -12.42
CA LEU A 131 14.21 26.96 -12.67
C LEU A 131 15.44 26.89 -13.58
N ARG A 132 15.26 26.66 -14.87
CA ARG A 132 16.35 26.59 -15.86
C ARG A 132 17.13 27.90 -16.08
N ARG A 133 17.07 28.84 -15.14
CA ARG A 133 17.63 30.21 -15.28
C ARG A 133 19.06 30.35 -14.78
N SER A 134 19.56 29.39 -13.99
CA SER A 134 20.87 29.45 -13.33
C SER A 134 21.87 28.50 -13.97
N GLU A 135 23.14 28.88 -13.94
CA GLU A 135 24.25 28.12 -14.52
C GLU A 135 24.55 26.80 -13.76
N THR A 136 24.15 26.71 -12.48
CA THR A 136 24.40 25.56 -11.64
C THR A 136 23.16 25.14 -10.83
N VAL A 137 23.07 23.85 -10.53
CA VAL A 137 21.99 23.28 -9.68
C VAL A 137 21.97 23.95 -8.30
N SER A 138 23.15 24.16 -7.69
CA SER A 138 23.25 24.78 -6.36
C SER A 138 22.64 26.19 -6.34
N ARG A 139 22.90 26.99 -7.37
CA ARG A 139 22.35 28.34 -7.48
C ARG A 139 20.83 28.32 -7.70
N SER A 140 20.34 27.40 -8.52
CA SER A 140 18.91 27.18 -8.73
C SER A 140 18.18 26.82 -7.44
N ILE A 141 18.80 25.99 -6.57
CA ILE A 141 18.24 25.63 -5.25
C ILE A 141 18.13 26.87 -4.34
N VAL A 142 19.16 27.72 -4.30
CA VAL A 142 19.13 28.96 -3.49
C VAL A 142 18.02 29.90 -3.98
N GLU A 143 17.88 30.09 -5.28
CA GLU A 143 16.82 30.92 -5.87
C GLU A 143 15.42 30.33 -5.56
N GLU A 144 15.26 29.01 -5.67
CA GLU A 144 14.01 28.34 -5.32
C GLU A 144 13.64 28.50 -3.85
N ARG A 145 14.60 28.42 -2.92
CA ARG A 145 14.38 28.68 -1.50
C ARG A 145 13.84 30.07 -1.24
N GLN A 146 14.42 31.10 -1.90
CA GLN A 146 13.96 32.49 -1.78
C GLN A 146 12.52 32.64 -2.27
N MET A 147 12.17 32.02 -3.41
CA MET A 147 10.80 32.05 -3.95
C MET A 147 9.79 31.35 -3.04
N LEU A 148 10.19 30.28 -2.36
CA LEU A 148 9.29 29.46 -1.53
C LEU A 148 9.29 29.87 -0.04
N ASP A 149 10.07 30.87 0.37
CA ASP A 149 10.19 31.26 1.79
C ASP A 149 8.85 31.69 2.40
N SER A 150 8.07 32.49 1.69
CA SER A 150 6.73 32.91 2.14
C SER A 150 5.77 31.73 2.35
N ILE A 151 5.91 30.67 1.54
CA ILE A 151 5.09 29.47 1.60
C ILE A 151 5.56 28.57 2.73
N ARG A 152 6.87 28.44 2.91
CA ARG A 152 7.48 27.70 4.02
C ARG A 152 7.00 28.22 5.38
N ASN A 153 6.88 29.56 5.51
CA ASN A 153 6.45 30.23 6.74
C ASN A 153 4.94 30.01 7.06
N VAL A 154 4.10 29.73 6.06
CA VAL A 154 2.67 29.45 6.26
C VAL A 154 2.34 27.95 6.25
N ALA A 155 3.34 27.09 6.14
CA ALA A 155 3.17 25.64 6.15
C ALA A 155 2.77 25.15 7.56
N ASP A 156 1.74 24.29 7.60
CA ASP A 156 1.27 23.65 8.84
C ASP A 156 2.20 22.51 9.28
N THR A 157 2.95 21.94 8.34
CA THR A 157 3.87 20.81 8.58
C THR A 157 5.11 20.95 7.71
N LEU A 158 6.28 20.92 8.34
CA LEU A 158 7.58 20.84 7.66
C LEU A 158 8.11 19.42 7.80
N ILE A 159 8.58 18.83 6.70
CA ILE A 159 9.21 17.50 6.67
C ILE A 159 10.59 17.64 6.03
N ASP A 160 11.64 17.51 6.84
CA ASP A 160 13.00 17.41 6.35
C ASP A 160 13.27 15.98 5.86
N THR A 161 13.49 15.84 4.57
CA THR A 161 13.73 14.56 3.90
C THR A 161 15.22 14.27 3.68
N SER A 162 16.12 15.05 4.27
CA SER A 162 17.57 14.94 4.04
C SER A 162 18.12 13.55 4.33
N ARG A 163 17.57 12.88 5.35
CA ARG A 163 17.97 11.54 5.77
C ARG A 163 17.04 10.42 5.29
N PHE A 164 16.01 10.77 4.51
CA PHE A 164 15.01 9.80 4.08
C PHE A 164 15.32 9.25 2.71
N ASN A 165 15.25 7.94 2.59
CA ASN A 165 14.99 7.27 1.32
C ASN A 165 13.48 7.30 1.01
N VAL A 166 13.07 6.76 -0.15
CA VAL A 166 11.67 6.79 -0.60
C VAL A 166 10.74 6.05 0.38
N HIS A 167 11.19 4.94 0.97
CA HIS A 167 10.40 4.14 1.91
C HIS A 167 10.23 4.84 3.25
N GLU A 168 11.28 5.51 3.74
CA GLU A 168 11.22 6.28 4.99
C GLU A 168 10.31 7.51 4.86
N LEU A 169 10.35 8.21 3.72
CA LEU A 169 9.41 9.29 3.42
C LEU A 169 7.96 8.80 3.39
N ARG A 170 7.72 7.64 2.76
CA ARG A 170 6.41 6.98 2.75
C ARG A 170 5.93 6.68 4.17
N ALA A 171 6.75 6.02 4.97
CA ALA A 171 6.43 5.69 6.36
C ALA A 171 6.12 6.95 7.21
N GLU A 172 6.88 8.05 7.02
CA GLU A 172 6.65 9.31 7.74
C GLU A 172 5.31 9.96 7.36
N ILE A 173 4.96 9.96 6.06
CA ILE A 173 3.66 10.47 5.59
C ILE A 173 2.52 9.59 6.12
N GLN A 174 2.65 8.27 6.07
CA GLN A 174 1.64 7.35 6.60
C GLN A 174 1.42 7.54 8.09
N LYS A 175 2.48 7.71 8.87
CA LYS A 175 2.42 7.98 10.29
C LYS A 175 1.65 9.27 10.61
N ARG A 176 1.81 10.33 9.80
CA ARG A 176 1.20 11.65 10.04
C ARG A 176 -0.21 11.79 9.47
N PHE A 177 -0.52 11.11 8.37
CA PHE A 177 -1.73 11.31 7.56
C PHE A 177 -2.56 10.04 7.38
N GLY A 178 -2.02 8.86 7.73
CA GLY A 178 -2.75 7.60 7.77
C GLY A 178 -3.85 7.65 8.85
N ARG A 179 -4.97 6.99 8.60
CA ARG A 179 -5.95 6.73 9.65
C ARG A 179 -5.44 5.56 10.47
N GLY A 180 -5.44 5.65 11.80
CA GLY A 180 -4.85 4.68 12.72
C GLY A 180 -5.28 3.22 12.55
N ASP A 181 -6.31 2.93 11.73
CA ASP A 181 -6.76 1.58 11.38
C ASP A 181 -6.20 1.04 10.04
N GLN A 182 -5.44 1.85 9.31
CA GLN A 182 -4.71 1.40 8.10
C GLN A 182 -3.22 1.26 8.43
N SER A 183 -2.90 0.33 9.35
CA SER A 183 -1.61 -0.33 9.25
C SER A 183 -1.54 -0.90 7.83
N GLU A 184 -0.46 -0.66 7.09
CA GLU A 184 -0.22 -1.33 5.81
C GLU A 184 -0.32 -2.84 6.02
N THR A 185 -1.51 -3.36 5.80
CA THR A 185 -1.73 -4.78 5.87
C THR A 185 -1.32 -5.34 4.52
N MET A 186 -0.08 -5.82 4.45
CA MET A 186 0.37 -6.64 3.34
C MET A 186 -0.65 -7.77 3.15
N LEU A 187 -1.20 -7.88 1.95
CA LEU A 187 -2.13 -8.94 1.58
C LEU A 187 -1.33 -10.20 1.29
N VAL A 188 -1.53 -11.22 2.12
CA VAL A 188 -0.84 -12.50 1.97
C VAL A 188 -1.74 -13.50 1.29
N SER A 189 -1.22 -14.23 0.30
CA SER A 189 -1.88 -15.35 -0.34
C SER A 189 -1.08 -16.63 -0.08
N CYS A 190 -1.71 -17.64 0.54
CA CYS A 190 -1.16 -18.97 0.62
C CYS A 190 -1.71 -19.77 -0.56
N LEU A 191 -0.88 -20.01 -1.58
CA LEU A 191 -1.28 -20.62 -2.84
C LEU A 191 -0.93 -22.11 -2.88
N SER A 192 -1.87 -22.98 -3.18
CA SER A 192 -1.58 -24.38 -3.50
C SER A 192 -1.48 -24.61 -5.00
N PHE A 193 -0.50 -25.39 -5.42
CA PHE A 193 -0.30 -25.73 -6.83
C PHE A 193 0.27 -27.14 -7.02
N GLY A 194 0.14 -27.66 -8.26
CA GLY A 194 0.77 -28.90 -8.71
C GLY A 194 1.96 -28.63 -9.60
N PHE A 195 3.11 -29.22 -9.28
CA PHE A 195 4.31 -29.09 -10.10
C PHE A 195 4.10 -29.56 -11.54
N LYS A 196 3.18 -30.51 -11.78
CA LYS A 196 2.83 -30.96 -13.14
C LYS A 196 2.31 -29.83 -14.04
N ASN A 197 1.75 -28.76 -13.44
CA ASN A 197 1.21 -27.60 -14.14
C ASN A 197 2.16 -26.36 -14.08
N GLY A 198 3.41 -26.58 -13.67
CA GLY A 198 4.41 -25.51 -13.54
C GLY A 198 4.30 -24.72 -12.22
N VAL A 199 5.37 -24.04 -11.87
CA VAL A 199 5.44 -23.14 -10.71
C VAL A 199 4.65 -21.86 -11.02
N PRO A 200 3.86 -21.29 -10.07
CA PRO A 200 3.18 -20.03 -10.24
C PRO A 200 4.18 -18.89 -10.48
N LEU A 201 3.95 -18.05 -11.48
CA LEU A 201 4.83 -16.94 -11.85
C LEU A 201 4.81 -15.79 -10.84
N ASP A 202 3.73 -15.67 -10.09
CA ASP A 202 3.48 -14.64 -9.07
C ASP A 202 3.84 -15.10 -7.65
N ALA A 203 4.50 -16.27 -7.49
CA ALA A 203 4.94 -16.76 -6.20
C ALA A 203 6.24 -16.09 -5.77
N ASP A 204 6.22 -15.44 -4.60
CA ASP A 204 7.43 -14.87 -3.97
C ASP A 204 8.26 -15.94 -3.24
N LEU A 205 7.57 -16.88 -2.58
CA LEU A 205 8.17 -18.01 -1.88
C LEU A 205 7.51 -19.31 -2.34
N VAL A 206 8.32 -20.32 -2.63
CA VAL A 206 7.82 -21.62 -3.09
C VAL A 206 8.36 -22.73 -2.20
N PHE A 207 7.46 -23.53 -1.64
CA PHE A 207 7.79 -24.68 -0.82
C PHE A 207 7.34 -25.96 -1.51
N ASP A 208 8.28 -26.88 -1.71
CA ASP A 208 7.99 -28.24 -2.20
C ASP A 208 7.56 -29.11 -1.02
N VAL A 209 6.31 -29.59 -1.06
CA VAL A 209 5.74 -30.46 -0.03
C VAL A 209 5.57 -31.89 -0.49
N ARG A 210 6.28 -32.32 -1.56
CA ARG A 210 6.23 -33.70 -2.08
C ARG A 210 6.87 -34.72 -1.17
N PHE A 211 7.74 -34.29 -0.25
CA PHE A 211 8.35 -35.15 0.76
C PHE A 211 7.34 -35.69 1.80
N LEU A 212 6.17 -35.08 1.91
CA LEU A 212 5.11 -35.52 2.78
C LEU A 212 4.41 -36.77 2.19
N PRO A 213 3.89 -37.67 3.04
CA PRO A 213 3.13 -38.84 2.60
C PRO A 213 2.00 -38.45 1.65
N ASN A 214 1.84 -39.26 0.58
CA ASN A 214 0.90 -38.92 -0.48
C ASN A 214 -0.48 -39.57 -0.26
N PRO A 215 -1.54 -38.78 0.06
CA PRO A 215 -2.89 -39.31 0.27
C PRO A 215 -3.45 -40.05 -0.95
N HIS A 216 -2.98 -39.75 -2.16
CA HIS A 216 -3.43 -40.38 -3.40
C HIS A 216 -3.28 -41.90 -3.41
N PHE A 217 -2.31 -42.44 -2.68
CA PHE A 217 -2.11 -43.89 -2.56
C PHE A 217 -3.04 -44.60 -1.55
N VAL A 218 -3.86 -43.80 -0.82
CA VAL A 218 -4.88 -44.34 0.07
C VAL A 218 -6.20 -44.37 -0.68
N PRO A 219 -6.80 -45.54 -0.94
CA PRO A 219 -7.99 -45.65 -1.79
C PRO A 219 -9.15 -44.74 -1.36
N GLU A 220 -9.36 -44.59 -0.06
CA GLU A 220 -10.40 -43.73 0.52
C GLU A 220 -10.20 -42.24 0.20
N PHE A 221 -8.98 -41.79 -0.15
CA PHE A 221 -8.60 -40.38 -0.34
C PHE A 221 -8.35 -40.02 -1.81
N HIS A 222 -8.36 -40.99 -2.71
CA HIS A 222 -8.00 -40.83 -4.11
C HIS A 222 -8.77 -39.67 -4.80
N ASP A 223 -10.08 -39.63 -4.61
CA ASP A 223 -10.99 -38.66 -5.25
C ASP A 223 -11.30 -37.43 -4.37
N LYS A 224 -10.63 -37.33 -3.23
CA LYS A 224 -10.80 -36.20 -2.30
C LYS A 224 -9.70 -35.19 -2.49
N THR A 225 -9.85 -34.04 -1.80
CA THR A 225 -8.85 -32.98 -1.80
C THR A 225 -8.31 -32.72 -0.41
N GLY A 226 -7.30 -31.89 -0.30
CA GLY A 226 -6.76 -31.46 1.01
C GLY A 226 -7.72 -30.63 1.85
N LEU A 227 -8.88 -30.25 1.33
CA LEU A 227 -9.97 -29.64 2.09
C LEU A 227 -10.81 -30.65 2.88
N ASP A 228 -10.79 -31.94 2.47
CA ASP A 228 -11.47 -32.99 3.22
C ASP A 228 -10.80 -33.19 4.58
N PRO A 229 -11.58 -33.16 5.69
CA PRO A 229 -11.03 -33.27 7.04
C PRO A 229 -10.23 -34.54 7.29
N LYS A 230 -10.61 -35.67 6.66
CA LYS A 230 -9.89 -36.95 6.80
C LYS A 230 -8.55 -36.93 6.07
N VAL A 231 -8.50 -36.35 4.87
CA VAL A 231 -7.25 -36.14 4.11
C VAL A 231 -6.33 -35.21 4.88
N ALA A 232 -6.86 -34.09 5.38
CA ALA A 232 -6.09 -33.15 6.17
C ALA A 232 -5.55 -33.77 7.46
N ALA A 233 -6.36 -34.56 8.17
CA ALA A 233 -5.94 -35.31 9.36
C ALA A 233 -4.85 -36.34 9.05
N TYR A 234 -4.98 -37.08 7.96
CA TYR A 234 -3.97 -38.04 7.51
C TYR A 234 -2.61 -37.34 7.31
N VAL A 235 -2.55 -36.26 6.53
CA VAL A 235 -1.28 -35.53 6.26
C VAL A 235 -0.73 -34.91 7.55
N LYS A 236 -1.58 -34.37 8.42
CA LYS A 236 -1.18 -33.79 9.71
C LYS A 236 -0.69 -34.83 10.72
N GLY A 237 -1.09 -36.06 10.59
CA GLY A 237 -0.71 -37.16 11.49
C GLY A 237 0.79 -37.50 11.49
N PHE A 238 1.54 -37.01 10.52
CA PHE A 238 2.98 -37.26 10.41
C PHE A 238 3.78 -36.16 11.10
N SER A 239 4.78 -36.56 11.91
CA SER A 239 5.60 -35.65 12.68
C SER A 239 6.31 -34.61 11.81
N GLN A 240 6.83 -35.02 10.64
CA GLN A 240 7.48 -34.11 9.70
C GLN A 240 6.56 -33.00 9.17
N THR A 241 5.24 -33.25 9.08
CA THR A 241 4.27 -32.23 8.69
C THR A 241 4.19 -31.12 9.76
N GLY A 242 4.10 -31.51 11.02
CA GLY A 242 4.05 -30.59 12.15
C GLY A 242 5.34 -29.76 12.27
N GLU A 243 6.48 -30.42 12.13
CA GLU A 243 7.80 -29.77 12.18
C GLU A 243 7.97 -28.76 11.03
N PHE A 244 7.65 -29.16 9.80
CA PHE A 244 7.71 -28.28 8.63
C PHE A 244 6.82 -27.04 8.80
N LEU A 245 5.55 -27.26 9.20
CA LEU A 245 4.61 -26.15 9.45
C LEU A 245 5.14 -25.16 10.51
N THR A 246 5.76 -25.66 11.55
CA THR A 246 6.35 -24.80 12.60
C THR A 246 7.50 -23.99 12.05
N LYS A 247 8.47 -24.64 11.39
CA LYS A 247 9.64 -23.95 10.81
C LYS A 247 9.24 -22.88 9.78
N VAL A 248 8.29 -23.20 8.88
CA VAL A 248 7.82 -22.26 7.87
C VAL A 248 7.02 -21.14 8.53
N THR A 249 6.21 -21.40 9.55
CA THR A 249 5.50 -20.36 10.29
C THR A 249 6.49 -19.38 10.94
N ASP A 250 7.50 -19.89 11.63
CA ASP A 250 8.52 -19.08 12.29
C ASP A 250 9.29 -18.21 11.27
N LEU A 251 9.67 -18.81 10.12
CA LEU A 251 10.29 -18.09 9.02
C LEU A 251 9.38 -16.97 8.49
N MET A 252 8.10 -17.26 8.28
CA MET A 252 7.14 -16.25 7.81
C MET A 252 6.97 -15.11 8.82
N LEU A 253 6.83 -15.42 10.10
CA LEU A 253 6.70 -14.42 11.16
C LEU A 253 7.95 -13.54 11.29
N PHE A 254 9.12 -14.08 10.98
CA PHE A 254 10.37 -13.32 10.87
C PHE A 254 10.39 -12.42 9.63
N LEU A 255 10.03 -12.93 8.45
CA LEU A 255 10.15 -12.20 7.18
C LEU A 255 9.09 -11.11 7.00
N MET A 256 7.84 -11.37 7.43
CA MET A 256 6.71 -10.49 7.14
C MET A 256 6.89 -9.04 7.64
N PRO A 257 7.39 -8.78 8.86
CA PRO A 257 7.67 -7.41 9.30
C PRO A 257 8.71 -6.70 8.42
N HIS A 258 9.71 -7.44 7.91
CA HIS A 258 10.73 -6.90 7.02
C HIS A 258 10.15 -6.54 5.65
N TYR A 259 9.29 -7.39 5.09
CA TYR A 259 8.60 -7.11 3.83
C TYR A 259 7.65 -5.90 3.94
N VAL A 260 6.92 -5.79 5.04
CA VAL A 260 6.08 -4.61 5.32
C VAL A 260 6.95 -3.34 5.40
N LYS A 261 8.09 -3.41 6.09
CA LYS A 261 9.02 -2.27 6.20
C LYS A 261 9.60 -1.86 4.84
N GLU A 262 9.83 -2.82 3.93
CA GLU A 262 10.27 -2.57 2.56
C GLU A 262 9.16 -1.97 1.68
N GLY A 263 7.90 -2.03 2.12
CA GLY A 263 6.75 -1.50 1.38
C GLY A 263 6.07 -2.53 0.46
N LYS A 264 6.30 -3.83 0.71
CA LYS A 264 5.64 -4.91 -0.06
C LYS A 264 4.15 -4.96 0.27
N SER A 265 3.30 -4.76 -0.73
CA SER A 265 1.83 -4.73 -0.58
C SER A 265 1.18 -6.09 -0.75
N TYR A 266 1.83 -7.01 -1.48
CA TYR A 266 1.35 -8.37 -1.76
C TYR A 266 2.45 -9.37 -1.49
N LEU A 267 2.09 -10.52 -0.89
CA LEU A 267 3.01 -11.62 -0.68
C LEU A 267 2.30 -12.94 -1.06
N THR A 268 2.86 -13.68 -2.01
CA THR A 268 2.36 -14.99 -2.41
C THR A 268 3.31 -16.08 -1.94
N VAL A 269 2.83 -16.91 -0.99
CA VAL A 269 3.54 -18.08 -0.47
C VAL A 269 2.92 -19.34 -1.07
N ALA A 270 3.65 -20.00 -1.95
CA ALA A 270 3.15 -21.13 -2.72
C ALA A 270 3.64 -22.48 -2.16
N PHE A 271 2.72 -23.42 -2.03
CA PHE A 271 2.99 -24.79 -1.63
C PHE A 271 2.71 -25.73 -2.80
N GLY A 272 3.71 -26.51 -3.23
CA GLY A 272 3.64 -27.38 -4.38
C GLY A 272 3.64 -28.87 -4.01
N CYS A 273 2.65 -29.63 -4.52
CA CYS A 273 2.73 -31.07 -4.55
C CYS A 273 2.64 -31.58 -6.00
N THR A 274 2.56 -32.89 -6.26
CA THR A 274 2.55 -33.41 -7.63
C THR A 274 1.36 -32.90 -8.42
N GLY A 275 0.14 -33.10 -7.93
CA GLY A 275 -1.11 -32.75 -8.61
C GLY A 275 -1.76 -31.45 -8.15
N GLY A 276 -1.34 -30.87 -7.04
CA GLY A 276 -1.93 -29.64 -6.51
C GLY A 276 -3.23 -29.81 -5.74
N GLN A 277 -3.64 -31.02 -5.40
CA GLN A 277 -4.99 -31.33 -4.90
C GLN A 277 -5.05 -31.74 -3.43
N HIS A 278 -4.01 -32.37 -2.86
CA HIS A 278 -4.03 -32.94 -1.51
C HIS A 278 -3.09 -32.22 -0.56
N ARG A 279 -1.78 -32.55 -0.57
CA ARG A 279 -0.78 -32.04 0.38
C ARG A 279 -0.63 -30.52 0.33
N SER A 280 -0.51 -29.97 -0.89
CA SER A 280 -0.37 -28.52 -1.09
C SER A 280 -1.59 -27.74 -0.62
N VAL A 281 -2.80 -28.26 -0.85
CA VAL A 281 -4.06 -27.64 -0.41
C VAL A 281 -4.11 -27.60 1.11
N MET A 282 -3.89 -28.73 1.78
CA MET A 282 -3.86 -28.78 3.24
C MET A 282 -2.81 -27.84 3.83
N MET A 283 -1.63 -27.76 3.21
CA MET A 283 -0.55 -26.88 3.68
C MET A 283 -0.90 -25.40 3.53
N ALA A 284 -1.49 -25.01 2.40
CA ALA A 284 -1.94 -23.64 2.17
C ALA A 284 -3.02 -23.21 3.17
N GLU A 285 -3.99 -24.08 3.43
CA GLU A 285 -5.06 -23.85 4.43
C GLU A 285 -4.50 -23.69 5.85
N GLU A 286 -3.63 -24.62 6.26
CA GLU A 286 -3.07 -24.61 7.61
C GLU A 286 -2.16 -23.39 7.83
N MET A 287 -1.35 -23.00 6.82
CA MET A 287 -0.54 -21.81 6.90
C MET A 287 -1.41 -20.54 6.95
N THR A 288 -2.45 -20.47 6.12
CA THR A 288 -3.44 -19.38 6.19
C THR A 288 -4.00 -19.23 7.60
N ARG A 289 -4.45 -20.33 8.21
CA ARG A 289 -4.99 -20.33 9.58
C ARG A 289 -3.97 -19.85 10.62
N ARG A 290 -2.71 -20.28 10.50
CA ARG A 290 -1.63 -19.88 11.44
C ARG A 290 -1.29 -18.40 11.33
N LEU A 291 -1.14 -17.89 10.12
CA LEU A 291 -0.82 -16.48 9.87
C LEU A 291 -2.00 -15.56 10.22
N MET A 292 -3.26 -15.98 9.98
CA MET A 292 -4.44 -15.25 10.45
C MET A 292 -4.48 -15.15 11.97
N LYS A 293 -4.14 -16.25 12.68
CA LYS A 293 -4.04 -16.25 14.15
C LYS A 293 -2.96 -15.30 14.66
N ALA A 294 -1.91 -15.09 13.89
CA ALA A 294 -0.85 -14.12 14.18
C ALA A 294 -1.23 -12.66 13.82
N GLY A 295 -2.46 -12.40 13.34
CA GLY A 295 -2.97 -11.05 13.07
C GLY A 295 -2.79 -10.55 11.64
N TYR A 296 -2.30 -11.38 10.71
CA TYR A 296 -2.12 -10.98 9.31
C TYR A 296 -3.39 -11.18 8.48
N GLN A 297 -3.57 -10.35 7.44
CA GLN A 297 -4.63 -10.54 6.44
C GLN A 297 -4.16 -11.56 5.40
N VAL A 298 -4.70 -12.77 5.49
CA VAL A 298 -4.27 -13.90 4.66
C VAL A 298 -5.48 -14.57 4.03
N LYS A 299 -5.31 -15.07 2.79
CA LYS A 299 -6.30 -15.95 2.13
C LYS A 299 -5.62 -17.17 1.54
N ALA A 300 -6.32 -18.30 1.56
CA ALA A 300 -5.93 -19.46 0.78
C ALA A 300 -6.43 -19.33 -0.66
N VAL A 301 -5.62 -19.78 -1.61
CA VAL A 301 -5.94 -19.83 -3.04
C VAL A 301 -5.49 -21.20 -3.56
N HIS A 302 -6.35 -21.87 -4.34
CA HIS A 302 -6.04 -23.19 -4.88
C HIS A 302 -6.09 -23.13 -6.41
N ARG A 303 -4.90 -23.15 -7.05
CA ARG A 303 -4.79 -22.99 -8.50
C ARG A 303 -5.28 -24.23 -9.26
N ASP A 304 -4.91 -25.41 -8.77
CA ASP A 304 -5.06 -26.68 -9.50
C ASP A 304 -6.08 -27.64 -8.87
N MET A 305 -6.97 -27.11 -8.01
CA MET A 305 -8.09 -27.88 -7.50
C MET A 305 -9.20 -28.03 -8.56
N PRO A 306 -9.88 -29.19 -8.66
CA PRO A 306 -11.09 -29.30 -9.47
C PRO A 306 -12.12 -28.25 -9.05
N ARG A 307 -12.79 -27.67 -10.02
CA ARG A 307 -13.90 -26.73 -9.78
C ARG A 307 -15.17 -27.48 -9.41
#